data_661ff888bbba41a7fa2e3c50c550ce4e
#
_entry.id   661ff888bbba41a7fa2e3c50c550ce4e
#
_cell.length_a   1.000
_cell.length_b   1.000
_cell.length_c   1.000
_cell.angle_alpha   90.00
_cell.angle_beta   90.00
_cell.angle_gamma   90.00
#
_symmetry.space_group_name_H-M   'P 1'
#
loop_
_entity.id
_entity.type
_entity.pdbx_description
1 polymer ?
#
loop_
_entity_poly.entity_id
_entity_poly.type
_entity_poly.pdbx_seq_one_letter_code
_entity_poly.pdbx_strand_id
1 'polypeptide(L)'
;MIFVAEIPNTLLSFLGISKNQIKIFPSKGLLAHLLKRRHYKAAKYLDFIPEIVNSPDYAGFYDGQIELVKIFKDNIFLSIKLDETKDLYYVATLFDVSESKIEAYCKSGRLKKLDKTSLSLQ
;
A
#
# COMPACT_ATOMS: atom_id res chain seq x y z
N MET A 1 -0.23 -18.95 -8.74
CA MET A 1 0.44 -17.74 -8.18
C MET A 1 -0.01 -17.54 -6.75
N ILE A 2 0.93 -17.33 -5.85
CA ILE A 2 0.63 -17.13 -4.42
C ILE A 2 0.42 -15.64 -4.17
N PHE A 3 -0.72 -15.28 -3.58
CA PHE A 3 -0.96 -13.88 -3.23
C PHE A 3 -0.13 -13.48 -2.00
N VAL A 4 0.25 -12.20 -1.93
CA VAL A 4 1.07 -11.70 -0.81
C VAL A 4 0.21 -11.15 0.32
N ALA A 5 -1.01 -10.67 0.01
CA ALA A 5 -1.89 -10.09 1.02
C ALA A 5 -3.31 -9.99 0.47
N GLU A 6 -4.27 -9.80 1.38
CA GLU A 6 -5.65 -9.49 1.04
C GLU A 6 -6.01 -8.18 1.73
N ILE A 7 -6.60 -7.26 0.97
CA ILE A 7 -6.98 -5.96 1.50
C ILE A 7 -8.24 -6.11 2.36
N PRO A 8 -8.22 -5.66 3.63
CA PRO A 8 -9.41 -5.71 4.47
C PRO A 8 -10.56 -4.91 3.87
N ASN A 9 -11.77 -5.44 3.98
CA ASN A 9 -12.96 -4.75 3.46
C ASN A 9 -13.18 -3.40 4.14
N THR A 10 -12.79 -3.26 5.41
CA THR A 10 -12.86 -1.99 6.13
C THR A 10 -11.99 -0.93 5.46
N LEU A 11 -10.80 -1.31 4.99
CA LEU A 11 -9.92 -0.41 4.28
C LEU A 11 -10.51 -0.03 2.92
N LEU A 12 -11.06 -1.00 2.19
CA LEU A 12 -11.70 -0.74 0.90
C LEU A 12 -12.86 0.24 1.05
N SER A 13 -13.69 0.06 2.08
CA SER A 13 -14.79 0.99 2.38
C SER A 13 -14.26 2.38 2.69
N PHE A 14 -13.20 2.47 3.48
CA PHE A 14 -12.56 3.75 3.79
C PHE A 14 -12.10 4.48 2.53
N LEU A 15 -11.59 3.74 1.56
CA LEU A 15 -11.11 4.29 0.29
C LEU A 15 -12.21 4.55 -0.73
N GLY A 16 -13.45 4.16 -0.43
CA GLY A 16 -14.57 4.32 -1.35
C GLY A 16 -14.56 3.30 -2.49
N ILE A 17 -13.90 2.17 -2.30
CA ILE A 17 -13.82 1.12 -3.31
C ILE A 17 -14.91 0.10 -3.02
N SER A 18 -15.80 -0.11 -4.00
CA SER A 18 -16.97 -0.99 -3.83
C SER A 18 -16.65 -2.47 -4.00
N LYS A 19 -15.46 -2.82 -4.46
CA LYS A 19 -15.03 -4.22 -4.55
C LYS A 19 -14.73 -4.77 -3.16
N ASN A 20 -14.76 -6.10 -3.03
CA ASN A 20 -14.37 -6.77 -1.80
C ASN A 20 -13.45 -7.94 -2.10
N GLN A 21 -12.78 -8.47 -1.08
CA GLN A 21 -11.87 -9.61 -1.20
C GLN A 21 -10.77 -9.39 -2.24
N ILE A 22 -10.21 -8.18 -2.27
CA ILE A 22 -9.12 -7.89 -3.19
C ILE A 22 -7.84 -8.57 -2.69
N LYS A 23 -7.32 -9.49 -3.48
CA LYS A 23 -6.05 -10.16 -3.23
C LYS A 23 -4.95 -9.46 -4.01
N ILE A 24 -3.79 -9.34 -3.39
CA ILE A 24 -2.65 -8.64 -3.96
C ILE A 24 -1.58 -9.67 -4.29
N PHE A 25 -1.04 -9.59 -5.50
CA PHE A 25 -0.01 -10.48 -5.99
C PHE A 25 1.31 -9.72 -6.15
N PRO A 26 2.46 -10.41 -6.03
CA PRO A 26 3.74 -9.76 -6.28
C PRO A 26 3.88 -9.50 -7.78
N SER A 27 4.47 -8.36 -8.14
CA SER A 27 4.85 -8.12 -9.53
C SER A 27 6.12 -8.91 -9.83
N LYS A 28 6.23 -9.39 -11.06
CA LYS A 28 7.43 -10.08 -11.51
C LYS A 28 8.61 -9.13 -11.43
N GLY A 29 9.68 -9.56 -10.76
CA GLY A 29 10.89 -8.77 -10.66
C GLY A 29 10.82 -7.60 -9.68
N LEU A 30 9.86 -7.61 -8.74
CA LEU A 30 9.70 -6.51 -7.79
C LEU A 30 10.99 -6.20 -7.04
N LEU A 31 11.66 -7.21 -6.49
CA LEU A 31 12.91 -6.99 -5.74
C LEU A 31 13.97 -6.36 -6.64
N ALA A 32 14.15 -6.88 -7.86
CA ALA A 32 15.11 -6.32 -8.81
C ALA A 32 14.77 -4.87 -9.15
N HIS A 33 13.49 -4.54 -9.31
CA HIS A 33 13.02 -3.18 -9.54
C HIS A 33 13.40 -2.25 -8.39
N LEU A 34 13.17 -2.68 -7.14
CA LEU A 34 13.49 -1.88 -5.97
C LEU A 34 15.00 -1.63 -5.86
N LEU A 35 15.81 -2.64 -6.12
CA LEU A 35 17.26 -2.50 -6.07
C LEU A 35 17.78 -1.60 -7.19
N LYS A 36 17.23 -1.72 -8.39
CA LYS A 36 17.58 -0.86 -9.53
C LYS A 36 17.25 0.60 -9.24
N ARG A 37 16.13 0.88 -8.59
CA ARG A 37 15.69 2.23 -8.20
C ARG A 37 16.32 2.71 -6.89
N ARG A 38 17.21 1.91 -6.32
CA ARG A 38 17.90 2.22 -5.05
C ARG A 38 16.95 2.38 -3.86
N HIS A 39 15.83 1.68 -3.87
CA HIS A 39 14.90 1.65 -2.75
C HIS A 39 15.34 0.60 -1.72
N TYR A 40 16.59 0.73 -1.23
CA TYR A 40 17.19 -0.30 -0.37
C TYR A 40 16.50 -0.43 0.98
N LYS A 41 16.09 0.69 1.56
CA LYS A 41 15.37 0.65 2.84
C LYS A 41 14.04 -0.08 2.68
N ALA A 42 13.31 0.24 1.62
CA ALA A 42 12.01 -0.38 1.36
C ALA A 42 12.15 -1.87 1.07
N ALA A 43 13.22 -2.28 0.37
CA ALA A 43 13.43 -3.69 0.05
C ALA A 43 13.50 -4.57 1.31
N LYS A 44 13.94 -4.03 2.42
CA LYS A 44 13.97 -4.75 3.70
C LYS A 44 12.58 -5.07 4.23
N TYR A 45 11.56 -4.37 3.75
CA TYR A 45 10.19 -4.49 4.23
C TYR A 45 9.29 -5.32 3.31
N LEU A 46 9.87 -6.01 2.31
CA LEU A 46 9.08 -6.84 1.40
C LEU A 46 8.25 -7.89 2.14
N ASP A 47 8.82 -8.50 3.18
CA ASP A 47 8.12 -9.51 3.95
C ASP A 47 7.04 -8.93 4.87
N PHE A 48 7.01 -7.61 5.00
CA PHE A 48 6.04 -6.90 5.84
C PHE A 48 4.86 -6.33 5.05
N ILE A 49 4.76 -6.65 3.76
CA ILE A 49 3.63 -6.19 2.94
C ILE A 49 2.28 -6.58 3.56
N PRO A 50 2.09 -7.82 4.06
CA PRO A 50 0.81 -8.15 4.71
C PRO A 50 0.49 -7.24 5.88
N GLU A 51 1.49 -6.86 6.69
CA GLU A 51 1.29 -5.97 7.82
C GLU A 51 0.92 -4.56 7.36
N ILE A 52 1.58 -4.06 6.29
CA ILE A 52 1.26 -2.75 5.72
C ILE A 52 -0.19 -2.72 5.24
N VAL A 53 -0.64 -3.79 4.59
CA VAL A 53 -2.00 -3.88 4.05
C VAL A 53 -3.04 -4.00 5.16
N ASN A 54 -2.74 -4.77 6.21
CA ASN A 54 -3.68 -5.00 7.29
C ASN A 54 -3.81 -3.82 8.26
N SER A 55 -2.75 -3.04 8.43
CA SER A 55 -2.73 -1.98 9.44
C SER A 55 -1.91 -0.78 9.00
N PRO A 56 -2.29 -0.13 7.88
CA PRO A 56 -1.58 1.07 7.45
C PRO A 56 -1.86 2.25 8.38
N ASP A 57 -0.95 3.21 8.41
CA ASP A 57 -1.14 4.46 9.15
C ASP A 57 -1.82 5.52 8.29
N TYR A 58 -1.60 5.48 6.98
CA TYR A 58 -2.22 6.37 6.00
C TYR A 58 -2.66 5.57 4.79
N ALA A 59 -3.73 6.01 4.15
CA ALA A 59 -4.22 5.35 2.94
C ALA A 59 -4.83 6.36 1.98
N GLY A 60 -4.77 6.06 0.70
CA GLY A 60 -5.41 6.86 -0.33
C GLY A 60 -5.67 6.02 -1.57
N PHE A 61 -6.56 6.55 -2.42
CA PHE A 61 -6.82 6.01 -3.74
C PHE A 61 -6.57 7.16 -4.72
N TYR A 62 -5.50 7.06 -5.48
CA TYR A 62 -5.04 8.15 -6.32
C TYR A 62 -4.58 7.59 -7.66
N ASP A 63 -5.10 8.16 -8.74
CA ASP A 63 -4.73 7.81 -10.11
C ASP A 63 -4.83 6.29 -10.38
N GLY A 64 -5.93 5.69 -9.90
CA GLY A 64 -6.17 4.26 -10.10
C GLY A 64 -5.34 3.34 -9.23
N GLN A 65 -4.59 3.89 -8.27
CA GLN A 65 -3.71 3.12 -7.39
C GLN A 65 -4.17 3.22 -5.96
N ILE A 66 -4.07 2.11 -5.24
CA ILE A 66 -4.23 2.10 -3.79
C ILE A 66 -2.84 2.40 -3.21
N GLU A 67 -2.77 3.45 -2.39
CA GLU A 67 -1.52 3.90 -1.78
C GLU A 67 -1.62 3.79 -0.27
N LEU A 68 -0.67 3.11 0.35
CA LEU A 68 -0.64 2.86 1.78
C LEU A 68 0.70 3.29 2.34
N VAL A 69 0.68 3.88 3.54
CA VAL A 69 1.91 4.21 4.28
C VAL A 69 1.82 3.55 5.64
N LYS A 70 2.86 2.83 6.00
CA LYS A 70 3.02 2.25 7.33
C LYS A 70 4.30 2.82 7.94
N ILE A 71 4.20 3.27 9.19
CA ILE A 71 5.33 3.80 9.94
C ILE A 71 5.92 2.65 10.75
N PHE A 72 7.08 2.21 10.32
CA PHE A 72 7.96 1.32 11.07
C PHE A 72 9.09 2.19 11.64
N LYS A 73 10.29 1.66 11.71
CA LYS A 73 11.48 2.49 11.90
C LYS A 73 11.63 3.49 10.75
N ASP A 74 11.37 3.02 9.53
CA ASP A 74 11.29 3.85 8.33
C ASP A 74 9.82 4.00 7.94
N ASN A 75 9.47 5.11 7.29
CA ASN A 75 8.13 5.32 6.78
C ASN A 75 8.05 4.66 5.40
N ILE A 76 7.23 3.65 5.25
CA ILE A 76 7.19 2.85 4.02
C ILE A 76 5.91 3.11 3.26
N PHE A 77 6.04 3.45 1.98
CA PHE A 77 4.97 3.72 1.03
C PHE A 77 4.82 2.52 0.10
N LEU A 78 3.62 1.97 0.03
CA LEU A 78 3.28 0.84 -0.83
C LEU A 78 2.27 1.30 -1.86
N SER A 79 2.55 1.06 -3.14
CA SER A 79 1.63 1.35 -4.23
C SER A 79 1.14 0.05 -4.86
N ILE A 80 -0.19 -0.05 -4.99
CA ILE A 80 -0.87 -1.24 -5.52
C ILE A 80 -1.66 -0.81 -6.76
N LYS A 81 -1.45 -1.50 -7.88
CA LYS A 81 -2.13 -1.22 -9.14
C LYS A 81 -3.01 -2.37 -9.58
N LEU A 82 -4.04 -2.03 -10.35
CA LEU A 82 -4.86 -3.02 -11.03
C LEU A 82 -4.25 -3.35 -12.39
N ASP A 83 -4.03 -4.64 -12.65
CA ASP A 83 -3.72 -5.13 -13.98
C ASP A 83 -5.04 -5.48 -14.66
N GLU A 84 -5.49 -4.59 -15.55
CA GLU A 84 -6.80 -4.72 -16.19
C GLU A 84 -6.89 -5.97 -17.09
N THR A 85 -5.77 -6.38 -17.68
CA THR A 85 -5.79 -7.55 -18.57
C THR A 85 -5.99 -8.85 -17.81
N LYS A 86 -5.52 -8.91 -16.58
CA LYS A 86 -5.62 -10.10 -15.72
C LYS A 86 -6.67 -9.96 -14.63
N ASP A 87 -7.28 -8.79 -14.52
CA ASP A 87 -8.26 -8.43 -13.49
C ASP A 87 -7.76 -8.79 -12.09
N LEU A 88 -6.54 -8.39 -11.81
CA LEU A 88 -5.94 -8.62 -10.50
C LEU A 88 -5.12 -7.40 -10.05
N TYR A 89 -4.93 -7.26 -8.73
CA TYR A 89 -4.11 -6.22 -8.16
C TYR A 89 -2.71 -6.75 -7.87
N TYR A 90 -1.72 -5.89 -8.05
CA TYR A 90 -0.33 -6.28 -7.81
C TYR A 90 0.43 -5.14 -7.13
N VAL A 91 1.51 -5.51 -6.42
CA VAL A 91 2.41 -4.52 -5.83
C VAL A 91 3.19 -3.86 -6.95
N ALA A 92 2.98 -2.56 -7.14
CA ALA A 92 3.67 -1.81 -8.18
C ALA A 92 5.04 -1.35 -7.70
N THR A 93 5.13 -0.81 -6.48
CA THR A 93 6.40 -0.36 -5.91
C THR A 93 6.28 -0.21 -4.40
N LEU A 94 7.45 -0.11 -3.79
CA LEU A 94 7.62 0.08 -2.35
C LEU A 94 8.80 1.00 -2.17
N PHE A 95 8.66 2.08 -1.39
CA PHE A 95 9.78 3.00 -1.15
C PHE A 95 9.61 3.69 0.19
N ASP A 96 10.72 4.21 0.71
CA ASP A 96 10.69 5.01 1.92
C ASP A 96 10.29 6.44 1.58
N VAL A 97 9.54 7.06 2.47
CA VAL A 97 8.97 8.39 2.25
C VAL A 97 9.21 9.28 3.47
N SER A 98 9.51 10.55 3.25
CA SER A 98 9.75 11.48 4.34
C SER A 98 8.44 11.94 5.00
N GLU A 99 8.53 12.39 6.24
CA GLU A 99 7.38 12.94 6.95
C GLU A 99 6.81 14.16 6.23
N SER A 100 7.66 15.02 5.69
CA SER A 100 7.21 16.20 4.95
C SER A 100 6.45 15.82 3.69
N LYS A 101 6.83 14.74 3.02
CA LYS A 101 6.13 14.23 1.86
C LYS A 101 4.75 13.68 2.26
N ILE A 102 4.69 12.95 3.38
CA ILE A 102 3.41 12.45 3.90
C ILE A 102 2.48 13.62 4.22
N GLU A 103 2.99 14.66 4.88
CA GLU A 103 2.19 15.85 5.18
C GLU A 103 1.66 16.52 3.91
N ALA A 104 2.50 16.65 2.88
CA ALA A 104 2.10 17.23 1.61
C ALA A 104 0.98 16.42 0.96
N TYR A 105 1.08 15.09 0.98
CA TYR A 105 0.04 14.22 0.43
C TYR A 105 -1.26 14.31 1.23
N CYS A 106 -1.17 14.48 2.55
CA CYS A 106 -2.35 14.67 3.39
C CYS A 106 -3.03 16.01 3.10
N LYS A 107 -2.25 17.07 2.94
CA LYS A 107 -2.79 18.40 2.63
C LYS A 107 -3.48 18.43 1.27
N SER A 108 -2.96 17.69 0.30
CA SER A 108 -3.55 17.62 -1.04
C SER A 108 -4.78 16.70 -1.11
N GLY A 109 -5.05 15.95 -0.04
CA GLY A 109 -6.14 14.97 -0.03
C GLY A 109 -5.78 13.62 -0.64
N ARG A 110 -4.54 13.45 -1.09
CA ARG A 110 -4.09 12.19 -1.69
C ARG A 110 -4.02 11.06 -0.67
N LEU A 111 -3.57 11.37 0.55
CA LEU A 111 -3.54 10.42 1.66
C LEU A 111 -4.40 10.93 2.82
N LYS A 112 -5.00 10.01 3.55
CA LYS A 112 -5.74 10.29 4.76
C LYS A 112 -5.21 9.42 5.90
N LYS A 113 -5.06 10.03 7.07
CA LYS A 113 -4.66 9.30 8.26
C LYS A 113 -5.79 8.38 8.71
N LEU A 114 -5.45 7.15 9.05
CA LEU A 114 -6.42 6.16 9.49
C LEU A 114 -6.60 6.20 11.00
N ASP A 115 -7.86 6.06 11.43
CA ASP A 115 -8.18 5.79 12.81
C ASP A 115 -8.13 4.27 13.00
N LYS A 116 -7.01 3.79 13.50
CA LYS A 116 -6.79 2.36 13.69
C LYS A 116 -7.76 1.74 14.69
N THR A 117 -8.23 2.53 15.64
CA THR A 117 -9.24 2.05 16.60
C THR A 117 -10.52 1.70 15.88
N SER A 118 -10.99 2.57 14.98
CA SER A 118 -12.17 2.27 14.16
C SER A 118 -11.95 1.05 13.28
N LEU A 119 -10.78 0.93 12.65
CA LEU A 119 -10.50 -0.22 11.80
C LEU A 119 -10.40 -1.51 12.58
N SER A 120 -9.82 -1.47 13.78
CA SER A 120 -9.64 -2.69 14.60
C SER A 120 -10.95 -3.23 15.17
N LEU A 121 -11.98 -2.40 15.22
CA LEU A 121 -13.31 -2.83 15.69
C LEU A 121 -14.15 -3.47 14.58
N GLN A 122 -13.65 -3.44 13.37
CA GLN A 122 -14.34 -4.06 12.23
C GLN A 122 -14.02 -5.57 12.13
#